data_597a91b002c2916d4bcf2151835ddb78
#
_entry.id   597a91b002c2916d4bcf2151835ddb78
#
_cell.length_a   1.000
_cell.length_b   1.000
_cell.length_c   1.000
_cell.angle_alpha   90.00
_cell.angle_beta   90.00
_cell.angle_gamma   90.00
#
_symmetry.space_group_name_H-M   'P 1'
#
loop_
_entity.id
_entity.type
_entity.pdbx_description
1 polymer ?
#
loop_
_entity_poly.entity_id
_entity_poly.type
_entity_poly.pdbx_seq_one_letter_code
_entity_poly.pdbx_strand_id
1 'polypeptide(L)'
;RGMGLNAFDLLAQLTQGRGGVYRRTGDGPGRALRYEPSGDEPRLHLMSRRGIPYLPKAEVDAFVPRGVTLSYLSDAAVDALAARHGALDLAEHLWPLLHRDVVRHYYATLVRAQPEILGGPVEARRFLGELVGQLEEAGRGAPVTSAHAEELLQRYAPGRRFLDILAYGSPFEDAVFASHEDYQRAVADLMEQACVEAALGEESPFMMAVGALHAGRLRIKAWIAEGRIAEASRIRDVQGWFEPLVEGLASGPPLWRVEQMLAVHRAGLLTWAGPAPVVEAEEHAFTAHSPQVGAQDSLGPAVVEGAWLVEAMMPPNRVQAAASPLVRQMLADGVAAAGTWEDE
;
A
#
# COMPACT_ATOMS: atom_id res chain seq x y z
N ARG A 1 -15.05 -4.47 -7.70
CA ARG A 1 -14.55 -3.20 -7.17
C ARG A 1 -13.88 -3.45 -5.81
N GLY A 2 -12.67 -2.92 -5.63
CA GLY A 2 -11.78 -3.23 -4.50
C GLY A 2 -10.72 -4.25 -4.90
N MET A 3 -9.44 -3.96 -4.60
CA MET A 3 -8.30 -4.82 -4.95
C MET A 3 -7.47 -5.18 -3.70
N GLY A 4 -8.12 -5.27 -2.55
CA GLY A 4 -7.58 -5.79 -1.29
C GLY A 4 -7.75 -7.32 -1.18
N LEU A 5 -7.62 -7.85 0.04
CA LEU A 5 -7.59 -9.30 0.30
C LEU A 5 -8.82 -10.05 -0.25
N ASN A 6 -10.03 -9.48 -0.09
CA ASN A 6 -11.26 -10.12 -0.60
C ASN A 6 -11.23 -10.34 -2.12
N ALA A 7 -10.57 -9.45 -2.87
CA ALA A 7 -10.43 -9.64 -4.32
C ALA A 7 -9.57 -10.86 -4.68
N PHE A 8 -8.53 -11.14 -3.89
CA PHE A 8 -7.70 -12.33 -4.08
C PHE A 8 -8.44 -13.62 -3.72
N ASP A 9 -9.31 -13.58 -2.70
CA ASP A 9 -10.15 -14.75 -2.35
C ASP A 9 -11.19 -15.02 -3.42
N LEU A 10 -11.85 -13.98 -3.94
CA LEU A 10 -12.77 -14.10 -5.09
C LEU A 10 -12.05 -14.60 -6.34
N LEU A 11 -10.84 -14.09 -6.62
CA LEU A 11 -10.04 -14.58 -7.74
C LEU A 11 -9.80 -16.09 -7.64
N ALA A 12 -9.41 -16.60 -6.46
CA ALA A 12 -9.20 -18.03 -6.26
C ALA A 12 -10.48 -18.84 -6.49
N GLN A 13 -11.63 -18.37 -6.00
CA GLN A 13 -12.92 -19.04 -6.21
C GLN A 13 -13.36 -19.04 -7.69
N LEU A 14 -13.11 -17.95 -8.40
CA LEU A 14 -13.52 -17.78 -9.80
C LEU A 14 -12.53 -18.38 -10.81
N THR A 15 -11.39 -18.85 -10.37
CA THR A 15 -10.34 -19.48 -11.19
C THR A 15 -10.11 -20.93 -10.76
N GLN A 16 -9.26 -21.18 -9.78
CA GLN A 16 -8.99 -22.52 -9.27
C GLN A 16 -10.26 -23.22 -8.75
N GLY A 17 -11.16 -22.49 -8.11
CA GLY A 17 -12.47 -22.99 -7.66
C GLY A 17 -13.38 -23.43 -8.78
N ARG A 18 -13.10 -23.06 -10.04
CA ARG A 18 -13.79 -23.47 -11.26
C ARG A 18 -12.99 -24.48 -12.10
N GLY A 19 -11.97 -25.10 -11.51
CA GLY A 19 -11.21 -26.19 -12.13
C GLY A 19 -9.95 -25.77 -12.88
N GLY A 20 -9.62 -24.48 -12.96
CA GLY A 20 -8.37 -24.02 -13.53
C GLY A 20 -7.17 -24.41 -12.66
N VAL A 21 -6.01 -24.57 -13.28
CA VAL A 21 -4.81 -25.12 -12.64
C VAL A 21 -3.61 -24.19 -12.79
N TYR A 22 -2.90 -23.98 -11.69
CA TYR A 22 -1.60 -23.27 -11.71
C TYR A 22 -0.46 -24.29 -11.86
N ARG A 23 0.43 -24.02 -12.83
CA ARG A 23 1.64 -24.82 -13.08
C ARG A 23 2.87 -23.95 -12.80
N ARG A 24 3.82 -24.50 -12.04
CA ARG A 24 5.11 -23.85 -11.87
C ARG A 24 5.94 -24.05 -13.14
N THR A 25 6.43 -22.94 -13.71
CA THR A 25 7.20 -22.91 -14.95
C THR A 25 8.64 -22.42 -14.76
N GLY A 26 8.97 -21.96 -13.56
CA GLY A 26 10.29 -21.42 -13.20
C GLY A 26 10.38 -21.09 -11.71
N ASP A 27 11.52 -20.51 -11.32
CA ASP A 27 11.81 -20.17 -9.92
C ASP A 27 11.81 -18.65 -9.66
N GLY A 28 11.65 -17.83 -10.70
CA GLY A 28 11.63 -16.37 -10.56
C GLY A 28 10.33 -15.84 -9.93
N PRO A 29 10.43 -14.98 -8.86
CA PRO A 29 9.28 -14.34 -8.26
C PRO A 29 8.45 -13.57 -9.29
N GLY A 30 7.11 -13.63 -9.18
CA GLY A 30 6.18 -12.95 -10.07
C GLY A 30 5.97 -13.62 -11.44
N ARG A 31 6.89 -14.47 -11.89
CA ARG A 31 6.84 -15.17 -13.20
C ARG A 31 6.85 -16.69 -13.07
N ALA A 32 6.86 -17.21 -11.85
CA ALA A 32 7.00 -18.63 -11.58
C ALA A 32 5.79 -19.48 -11.95
N LEU A 33 4.61 -18.87 -12.18
CA LEU A 33 3.36 -19.57 -12.43
C LEU A 33 2.81 -19.29 -13.83
N ARG A 34 2.25 -20.36 -14.43
CA ARG A 34 1.35 -20.31 -15.57
C ARG A 34 -0.03 -20.79 -15.12
N TYR A 35 -1.08 -20.14 -15.60
CA TYR A 35 -2.46 -20.56 -15.39
C TYR A 35 -2.99 -21.30 -16.62
N GLU A 36 -3.60 -22.47 -16.43
CA GLU A 36 -4.28 -23.28 -17.44
C GLU A 36 -5.78 -23.21 -17.14
N PRO A 37 -6.56 -22.46 -17.96
CA PRO A 37 -7.99 -22.34 -17.75
C PRO A 37 -8.74 -23.64 -17.93
N SER A 38 -9.81 -23.84 -17.15
CA SER A 38 -10.79 -24.94 -17.37
C SER A 38 -11.77 -24.64 -18.52
N GLY A 39 -11.99 -23.35 -18.80
CA GLY A 39 -13.00 -22.85 -19.72
C GLY A 39 -14.30 -22.37 -19.05
N ASP A 40 -14.44 -22.59 -17.72
CA ASP A 40 -15.60 -22.17 -16.94
C ASP A 40 -15.37 -20.86 -16.17
N GLU A 41 -14.18 -20.27 -16.29
CA GLU A 41 -13.85 -19.00 -15.65
C GLU A 41 -14.53 -17.82 -16.33
N PRO A 42 -15.06 -16.86 -15.55
CA PRO A 42 -15.48 -15.58 -16.12
C PRO A 42 -14.26 -14.71 -16.51
N ARG A 43 -14.46 -13.76 -17.39
CA ARG A 43 -13.52 -12.65 -17.55
C ARG A 43 -13.64 -11.72 -16.34
N LEU A 44 -12.50 -11.27 -15.82
CA LEU A 44 -12.42 -10.47 -14.58
C LEU A 44 -11.83 -9.10 -14.89
N HIS A 45 -12.53 -8.06 -14.46
CA HIS A 45 -12.06 -6.68 -14.53
C HIS A 45 -11.90 -6.15 -13.10
N LEU A 46 -10.65 -6.02 -12.65
CA LEU A 46 -10.37 -5.50 -11.32
C LEU A 46 -10.26 -3.98 -11.35
N MET A 47 -10.73 -3.34 -10.29
CA MET A 47 -10.69 -1.88 -10.20
C MET A 47 -10.58 -1.39 -8.76
N SER A 48 -9.84 -0.32 -8.54
CA SER A 48 -9.77 0.42 -7.28
C SER A 48 -9.39 1.88 -7.53
N ARG A 49 -9.62 2.73 -6.53
CA ARG A 49 -9.23 4.15 -6.63
C ARG A 49 -7.74 4.31 -6.95
N ARG A 50 -6.86 3.52 -6.34
CA ARG A 50 -5.41 3.56 -6.54
C ARG A 50 -4.95 2.98 -7.89
N GLY A 51 -5.80 2.22 -8.57
CA GLY A 51 -5.46 1.54 -9.82
C GLY A 51 -4.54 0.33 -9.67
N ILE A 52 -4.13 -0.04 -8.45
CA ILE A 52 -3.27 -1.20 -8.21
C ILE A 52 -3.84 -2.10 -7.11
N PRO A 53 -3.56 -3.42 -7.16
CA PRO A 53 -3.81 -4.34 -6.05
C PRO A 53 -2.97 -3.99 -4.82
N TYR A 54 -3.33 -4.57 -3.67
CA TYR A 54 -2.43 -4.58 -2.51
C TYR A 54 -1.15 -5.31 -2.86
N LEU A 55 -0.01 -4.75 -2.42
CA LEU A 55 1.29 -5.35 -2.64
C LEU A 55 1.46 -6.63 -1.81
N PRO A 56 2.25 -7.61 -2.28
CA PRO A 56 2.50 -8.83 -1.50
C PRO A 56 3.24 -8.51 -0.21
N LYS A 57 2.97 -9.30 0.84
CA LYS A 57 3.76 -9.25 2.07
C LYS A 57 5.17 -9.80 1.82
N ALA A 58 6.14 -9.26 2.56
CA ALA A 58 7.48 -9.84 2.61
C ALA A 58 7.42 -11.31 3.07
N GLU A 59 8.25 -12.16 2.47
CA GLU A 59 8.45 -13.54 2.92
C GLU A 59 9.40 -13.56 4.12
N VAL A 60 8.82 -13.39 5.30
CA VAL A 60 9.52 -13.37 6.58
C VAL A 60 8.74 -14.17 7.63
N ASP A 61 9.43 -14.71 8.62
CA ASP A 61 8.83 -15.56 9.66
C ASP A 61 8.06 -14.78 10.74
N ALA A 62 8.03 -13.45 10.66
CA ALA A 62 7.41 -12.59 11.66
C ALA A 62 6.44 -11.61 11.01
N PHE A 63 5.47 -11.12 11.78
CA PHE A 63 4.48 -10.14 11.32
C PHE A 63 5.12 -8.79 10.96
N VAL A 64 6.17 -8.41 11.69
CA VAL A 64 7.09 -7.32 11.36
C VAL A 64 8.48 -7.96 11.21
N PRO A 65 9.28 -7.61 10.18
CA PRO A 65 10.64 -8.12 10.03
C PRO A 65 11.46 -7.94 11.31
N ARG A 66 12.24 -8.95 11.70
CA ARG A 66 12.96 -8.96 13.01
C ARG A 66 13.97 -7.83 13.16
N GLY A 67 14.55 -7.36 12.05
CA GLY A 67 15.49 -6.25 12.02
C GLY A 67 14.86 -4.86 12.17
N VAL A 68 13.53 -4.76 12.22
CA VAL A 68 12.82 -3.48 12.32
C VAL A 68 12.73 -3.02 13.76
N THR A 69 13.24 -1.82 14.03
CA THR A 69 13.14 -1.11 15.32
C THR A 69 12.75 0.34 15.08
N LEU A 70 11.86 0.88 15.90
CA LEU A 70 11.49 2.30 15.84
C LEU A 70 12.40 3.08 16.77
N SER A 71 13.34 3.83 16.20
CA SER A 71 14.33 4.62 16.96
C SER A 71 13.86 6.05 17.18
N TYR A 72 13.22 6.64 16.18
CA TYR A 72 12.69 8.01 16.25
C TYR A 72 11.27 8.02 16.81
N LEU A 73 10.39 7.14 16.34
CA LEU A 73 9.04 6.97 16.89
C LEU A 73 9.07 6.10 18.15
N SER A 74 9.82 6.52 19.15
CA SER A 74 9.96 5.83 20.44
C SER A 74 8.94 6.33 21.47
N ASP A 75 8.62 5.50 22.49
CA ASP A 75 7.72 5.92 23.56
C ASP A 75 8.22 7.20 24.26
N ALA A 76 9.52 7.31 24.50
CA ALA A 76 10.11 8.50 25.13
C ALA A 76 9.92 9.77 24.29
N ALA A 77 10.06 9.67 22.96
CA ALA A 77 9.83 10.80 22.06
C ALA A 77 8.34 11.21 22.06
N VAL A 78 7.45 10.23 22.03
CA VAL A 78 6.00 10.46 22.05
C VAL A 78 5.54 11.02 23.41
N ASP A 79 6.09 10.54 24.52
CA ASP A 79 5.83 11.08 25.86
C ASP A 79 6.27 12.55 25.98
N ALA A 80 7.44 12.88 25.45
CA ALA A 80 7.93 14.26 25.42
C ALA A 80 7.04 15.19 24.56
N LEU A 81 6.52 14.70 23.44
CA LEU A 81 5.57 15.44 22.61
C LEU A 81 4.22 15.63 23.33
N ALA A 82 3.69 14.57 23.93
CA ALA A 82 2.44 14.62 24.67
C ALA A 82 2.52 15.57 25.89
N ALA A 83 3.65 15.60 26.59
CA ALA A 83 3.88 16.54 27.69
C ALA A 83 3.87 18.00 27.23
N ARG A 84 4.22 18.27 25.96
CA ARG A 84 4.29 19.61 25.37
C ARG A 84 2.98 20.04 24.73
N HIS A 85 2.30 19.13 24.04
CA HIS A 85 1.18 19.44 23.17
C HIS A 85 -0.17 18.90 23.67
N GLY A 86 -0.18 17.99 24.66
CA GLY A 86 -1.37 17.27 25.09
C GLY A 86 -1.71 16.16 24.13
N ALA A 87 -2.91 16.18 23.55
CA ALA A 87 -3.30 15.23 22.51
C ALA A 87 -2.48 15.45 21.23
N LEU A 88 -2.01 14.35 20.63
CA LEU A 88 -1.07 14.38 19.51
C LEU A 88 -1.78 14.35 18.16
N ASP A 89 -1.22 15.05 17.21
CA ASP A 89 -1.60 15.00 15.80
C ASP A 89 -0.70 14.02 15.05
N LEU A 90 -1.29 13.16 14.20
CA LEU A 90 -0.51 12.20 13.43
C LEU A 90 0.42 12.89 12.43
N ALA A 91 -0.13 13.78 11.61
CA ALA A 91 0.62 14.39 10.51
C ALA A 91 1.72 15.32 11.04
N GLU A 92 1.44 16.08 12.08
CA GLU A 92 2.35 17.09 12.63
C GLU A 92 3.38 16.47 13.59
N HIS A 93 2.98 15.53 14.44
CA HIS A 93 3.83 15.07 15.54
C HIS A 93 4.42 13.68 15.32
N LEU A 94 3.62 12.71 14.85
CA LEU A 94 4.02 11.30 14.81
C LEU A 94 4.60 10.90 13.45
N TRP A 95 4.00 11.36 12.35
CA TRP A 95 4.46 11.03 11.00
C TRP A 95 5.91 11.45 10.74
N PRO A 96 6.38 12.63 11.11
CA PRO A 96 7.79 13.00 10.94
C PRO A 96 8.77 12.05 11.64
N LEU A 97 8.38 11.48 12.79
CA LEU A 97 9.18 10.50 13.52
C LEU A 97 9.18 9.15 12.79
N LEU A 98 7.98 8.66 12.44
CA LEU A 98 7.83 7.40 11.72
C LEU A 98 8.51 7.44 10.36
N HIS A 99 8.37 8.51 9.62
CA HIS A 99 8.99 8.67 8.30
C HIS A 99 10.53 8.58 8.38
N ARG A 100 11.15 9.12 9.45
CA ARG A 100 12.59 8.96 9.68
C ARG A 100 12.98 7.50 9.92
N ASP A 101 12.19 6.73 10.67
CA ASP A 101 12.42 5.30 10.85
C ASP A 101 12.27 4.54 9.52
N VAL A 102 11.26 4.87 8.71
CA VAL A 102 11.04 4.29 7.37
C VAL A 102 12.25 4.54 6.46
N VAL A 103 12.70 5.78 6.36
CA VAL A 103 13.88 6.17 5.57
C VAL A 103 15.14 5.47 6.06
N ARG A 104 15.37 5.47 7.38
CA ARG A 104 16.52 4.81 7.97
C ARG A 104 16.56 3.32 7.63
N HIS A 105 15.45 2.60 7.77
CA HIS A 105 15.39 1.17 7.46
C HIS A 105 15.62 0.89 5.99
N TYR A 106 15.06 1.69 5.10
CA TYR A 106 15.30 1.57 3.66
C TYR A 106 16.80 1.66 3.35
N TYR A 107 17.44 2.77 3.74
CA TYR A 107 18.83 3.01 3.37
C TYR A 107 19.84 2.17 4.16
N ALA A 108 19.57 1.81 5.40
CA ALA A 108 20.38 0.87 6.14
C ALA A 108 20.41 -0.51 5.45
N THR A 109 19.26 -0.96 4.96
CA THR A 109 19.16 -2.21 4.20
C THR A 109 19.82 -2.09 2.84
N LEU A 110 19.64 -0.97 2.12
CA LEU A 110 20.31 -0.73 0.84
C LEU A 110 21.84 -0.79 0.97
N VAL A 111 22.37 -0.15 2.00
CA VAL A 111 23.83 -0.16 2.30
C VAL A 111 24.34 -1.57 2.61
N ARG A 112 23.55 -2.37 3.29
CA ARG A 112 23.90 -3.74 3.64
C ARG A 112 23.77 -4.70 2.46
N ALA A 113 22.63 -4.67 1.76
CA ALA A 113 22.27 -5.66 0.76
C ALA A 113 22.78 -5.31 -0.65
N GLN A 114 22.91 -4.01 -0.97
CA GLN A 114 23.19 -3.53 -2.32
C GLN A 114 24.18 -2.32 -2.30
N PRO A 115 25.35 -2.43 -1.62
CA PRO A 115 26.27 -1.30 -1.45
C PRO A 115 26.79 -0.75 -2.78
N GLU A 116 26.84 -1.56 -3.84
CA GLU A 116 27.32 -1.16 -5.17
C GLU A 116 26.46 -0.03 -5.79
N ILE A 117 25.21 0.05 -5.39
CA ILE A 117 24.30 1.15 -5.80
C ILE A 117 24.82 2.53 -5.35
N LEU A 118 25.54 2.55 -4.23
CA LEU A 118 26.09 3.76 -3.59
C LEU A 118 27.61 3.89 -3.77
N GLY A 119 28.19 3.26 -4.79
CA GLY A 119 29.61 3.34 -5.09
C GLY A 119 30.50 2.33 -4.33
N GLY A 120 29.91 1.31 -3.73
CA GLY A 120 30.59 0.24 -3.01
C GLY A 120 30.52 0.39 -1.48
N PRO A 121 31.03 -0.63 -0.74
CA PRO A 121 30.81 -0.74 0.71
C PRO A 121 31.33 0.43 1.56
N VAL A 122 32.38 1.11 1.12
CA VAL A 122 32.97 2.23 1.86
C VAL A 122 32.08 3.47 1.70
N GLU A 123 31.75 3.82 0.47
CA GLU A 123 30.91 4.99 0.15
C GLU A 123 29.48 4.78 0.66
N ALA A 124 28.94 3.58 0.58
CA ALA A 124 27.65 3.25 1.12
C ALA A 124 27.56 3.50 2.65
N ARG A 125 28.58 3.08 3.42
CA ARG A 125 28.64 3.38 4.87
C ARG A 125 28.76 4.87 5.15
N ARG A 126 29.53 5.59 4.33
CA ARG A 126 29.69 7.06 4.46
C ARG A 126 28.35 7.76 4.20
N PHE A 127 27.69 7.41 3.10
CA PHE A 127 26.33 7.88 2.81
C PHE A 127 25.38 7.69 3.98
N LEU A 128 25.33 6.48 4.56
CA LEU A 128 24.43 6.18 5.68
C LEU A 128 24.76 7.01 6.91
N GLY A 129 26.03 7.24 7.20
CA GLY A 129 26.45 8.11 8.31
C GLY A 129 26.01 9.54 8.13
N GLU A 130 26.16 10.11 6.92
CA GLU A 130 25.70 11.47 6.60
C GLU A 130 24.16 11.55 6.64
N LEU A 131 23.46 10.54 6.12
CA LEU A 131 21.99 10.48 6.16
C LEU A 131 21.47 10.44 7.61
N VAL A 132 22.03 9.56 8.45
CA VAL A 132 21.63 9.47 9.86
C VAL A 132 21.86 10.80 10.57
N GLY A 133 22.98 11.46 10.31
CA GLY A 133 23.25 12.82 10.83
C GLY A 133 22.14 13.82 10.46
N GLN A 134 21.72 13.83 9.19
CA GLN A 134 20.60 14.69 8.75
C GLN A 134 19.28 14.32 9.43
N LEU A 135 18.98 13.01 9.57
CA LEU A 135 17.77 12.53 10.24
C LEU A 135 17.73 12.93 11.74
N GLU A 136 18.88 12.98 12.40
CA GLU A 136 19.00 13.42 13.81
C GLU A 136 18.87 14.93 13.96
N GLU A 137 19.48 15.71 13.07
CA GLU A 137 19.35 17.16 13.05
C GLU A 137 17.90 17.61 12.84
N ALA A 138 17.18 16.95 11.96
CA ALA A 138 15.75 17.17 11.74
C ALA A 138 14.91 16.96 13.02
N GLY A 139 15.34 16.07 13.92
CA GLY A 139 14.72 15.89 15.24
C GLY A 139 14.84 17.10 16.16
N ARG A 140 15.69 18.05 15.84
CA ARG A 140 15.94 19.26 16.64
C ARG A 140 15.19 20.50 16.14
N GLY A 141 14.27 20.33 15.18
CA GLY A 141 13.38 21.42 14.73
C GLY A 141 13.49 21.83 13.27
N ALA A 142 14.40 21.23 12.48
CA ALA A 142 14.40 21.40 11.05
C ALA A 142 13.79 20.16 10.38
N PRO A 143 12.75 20.25 9.51
CA PRO A 143 12.35 19.11 8.73
C PRO A 143 13.53 18.66 7.86
N VAL A 144 13.82 17.33 7.78
CA VAL A 144 14.60 16.84 6.63
C VAL A 144 13.73 17.15 5.44
N THR A 145 14.02 18.21 4.75
CA THR A 145 13.37 18.47 3.48
C THR A 145 13.83 17.35 2.55
N SER A 146 12.92 16.80 1.80
CA SER A 146 13.21 15.83 0.74
C SER A 146 14.35 16.33 -0.17
N ALA A 147 14.52 17.63 -0.32
CA ALA A 147 15.58 18.26 -1.09
C ALA A 147 17.00 17.99 -0.56
N HIS A 148 17.26 18.10 0.74
CA HIS A 148 18.60 17.82 1.30
C HIS A 148 18.95 16.33 1.20
N ALA A 149 17.98 15.46 1.46
CA ALA A 149 18.19 14.03 1.36
C ALA A 149 18.34 13.57 -0.10
N GLU A 150 17.62 14.19 -1.04
CA GLU A 150 17.80 13.99 -2.48
C GLU A 150 19.20 14.45 -2.93
N GLU A 151 19.62 15.66 -2.54
CA GLU A 151 20.97 16.17 -2.84
C GLU A 151 22.06 15.26 -2.28
N LEU A 152 21.90 14.74 -1.07
CA LEU A 152 22.80 13.74 -0.50
C LEU A 152 22.86 12.49 -1.38
N LEU A 153 21.72 11.92 -1.75
CA LEU A 153 21.68 10.73 -2.57
C LEU A 153 22.34 10.94 -3.93
N GLN A 154 22.09 12.09 -4.58
CA GLN A 154 22.67 12.40 -5.89
C GLN A 154 24.21 12.42 -5.89
N ARG A 155 24.86 12.71 -4.76
CA ARG A 155 26.33 12.64 -4.65
C ARG A 155 26.89 11.20 -4.71
N TYR A 156 26.10 10.22 -4.23
CA TYR A 156 26.52 8.81 -4.13
C TYR A 156 25.91 7.93 -5.22
N ALA A 157 24.72 8.25 -5.67
CA ALA A 157 23.98 7.51 -6.69
C ALA A 157 23.28 8.47 -7.66
N PRO A 158 24.03 9.11 -8.58
CA PRO A 158 23.47 10.06 -9.53
C PRO A 158 22.32 9.48 -10.36
N GLY A 159 21.23 10.24 -10.51
CA GLY A 159 20.05 9.83 -11.26
C GLY A 159 19.05 8.95 -10.51
N ARG A 160 19.36 8.52 -9.28
CA ARG A 160 18.39 7.84 -8.42
C ARG A 160 17.54 8.83 -7.65
N ARG A 161 16.27 8.49 -7.45
CA ARG A 161 15.36 9.26 -6.59
C ARG A 161 15.44 8.80 -5.15
N PHE A 162 15.31 9.74 -4.23
CA PHE A 162 15.16 9.43 -2.82
C PHE A 162 13.83 8.71 -2.56
N LEU A 163 13.79 7.88 -1.50
CA LEU A 163 12.58 7.15 -1.13
C LEU A 163 11.42 8.11 -0.88
N ASP A 164 10.37 7.97 -1.66
CA ASP A 164 9.07 8.56 -1.41
C ASP A 164 8.06 7.44 -1.12
N ILE A 165 7.89 7.12 0.15
CA ILE A 165 7.00 6.02 0.56
C ILE A 165 5.52 6.34 0.28
N LEU A 166 5.14 7.61 0.22
CA LEU A 166 3.77 8.02 -0.11
C LEU A 166 3.45 7.73 -1.58
N ALA A 167 4.39 8.01 -2.47
CA ALA A 167 4.24 7.72 -3.89
C ALA A 167 4.05 6.20 -4.17
N TYR A 168 4.66 5.33 -3.37
CA TYR A 168 4.40 3.89 -3.46
C TYR A 168 2.96 3.52 -3.08
N GLY A 169 2.31 4.32 -2.25
CA GLY A 169 0.89 4.14 -1.88
C GLY A 169 -0.08 4.41 -3.02
N SER A 170 0.26 5.34 -3.93
CA SER A 170 -0.55 5.75 -5.08
C SER A 170 0.33 5.99 -6.31
N PRO A 171 0.98 4.95 -6.86
CA PRO A 171 2.01 5.12 -7.89
C PRO A 171 1.49 5.69 -9.21
N PHE A 172 0.17 5.68 -9.41
CA PHE A 172 -0.49 6.15 -10.63
C PHE A 172 -1.40 7.37 -10.38
N GLU A 173 -1.22 8.09 -9.26
CA GLU A 173 -2.09 9.22 -8.90
C GLU A 173 -2.13 10.29 -10.00
N ASP A 174 -0.97 10.67 -10.53
CA ASP A 174 -0.83 11.68 -11.59
C ASP A 174 -0.49 11.06 -12.96
N ALA A 175 -0.52 9.73 -13.07
CA ALA A 175 -0.15 9.05 -14.31
C ALA A 175 -1.30 9.11 -15.33
N VAL A 176 -0.95 9.38 -16.59
CA VAL A 176 -1.86 9.26 -17.73
C VAL A 176 -1.29 8.22 -18.68
N PHE A 177 -2.09 7.22 -19.01
CA PHE A 177 -1.71 6.14 -19.91
C PHE A 177 -2.30 6.38 -21.30
N ALA A 178 -1.45 6.27 -22.33
CA ALA A 178 -1.86 6.49 -23.70
C ALA A 178 -2.89 5.43 -24.18
N SER A 179 -2.76 4.20 -23.69
CA SER A 179 -3.65 3.10 -24.00
C SER A 179 -3.96 2.21 -22.79
N HIS A 180 -5.02 1.40 -22.92
CA HIS A 180 -5.32 0.36 -21.92
C HIS A 180 -4.19 -0.68 -21.81
N GLU A 181 -3.53 -1.01 -22.93
CA GLU A 181 -2.40 -1.94 -22.94
C GLU A 181 -1.19 -1.39 -22.15
N ASP A 182 -0.87 -0.10 -22.27
CA ASP A 182 0.20 0.54 -21.51
C ASP A 182 -0.09 0.49 -20.02
N TYR A 183 -1.34 0.71 -19.62
CA TYR A 183 -1.75 0.60 -18.23
C TYR A 183 -1.65 -0.85 -17.73
N GLN A 184 -2.14 -1.86 -18.51
CA GLN A 184 -2.01 -3.26 -18.13
C GLN A 184 -0.54 -3.64 -17.89
N ARG A 185 0.35 -3.21 -18.79
CA ARG A 185 1.80 -3.45 -18.68
C ARG A 185 2.37 -2.80 -17.43
N ALA A 186 2.04 -1.54 -17.16
CA ALA A 186 2.53 -0.82 -16.00
C ALA A 186 2.11 -1.47 -14.67
N VAL A 187 0.86 -1.95 -14.57
CA VAL A 187 0.41 -2.69 -13.37
C VAL A 187 1.12 -4.03 -13.25
N ALA A 188 1.26 -4.78 -14.35
CA ALA A 188 1.93 -6.08 -14.34
C ALA A 188 3.39 -5.94 -13.92
N ASP A 189 4.14 -4.99 -14.49
CA ASP A 189 5.54 -4.73 -14.18
C ASP A 189 5.72 -4.32 -12.70
N LEU A 190 4.84 -3.44 -12.20
CA LEU A 190 4.83 -3.02 -10.80
C LEU A 190 4.60 -4.21 -9.86
N MET A 191 3.63 -5.07 -10.18
CA MET A 191 3.31 -6.23 -9.34
C MET A 191 4.39 -7.32 -9.43
N GLU A 192 5.04 -7.51 -10.59
CA GLU A 192 6.19 -8.40 -10.74
C GLU A 192 7.39 -7.91 -9.91
N GLN A 193 7.68 -6.60 -9.95
CA GLN A 193 8.72 -6.01 -9.10
C GLN A 193 8.39 -6.16 -7.62
N ALA A 194 7.13 -5.95 -7.22
CA ALA A 194 6.68 -6.15 -5.84
C ALA A 194 6.87 -7.61 -5.37
N CYS A 195 6.69 -8.59 -6.27
CA CYS A 195 6.98 -10.00 -5.97
C CYS A 195 8.47 -10.23 -5.72
N VAL A 196 9.36 -9.59 -6.51
CA VAL A 196 10.81 -9.67 -6.29
C VAL A 196 11.19 -9.08 -4.92
N GLU A 197 10.68 -7.89 -4.60
CA GLU A 197 10.92 -7.26 -3.29
C GLU A 197 10.41 -8.14 -2.14
N ALA A 198 9.21 -8.71 -2.26
CA ALA A 198 8.63 -9.58 -1.24
C ALA A 198 9.47 -10.85 -1.02
N ALA A 199 9.96 -11.47 -2.10
CA ALA A 199 10.81 -12.66 -2.02
C ALA A 199 12.17 -12.40 -1.37
N LEU A 200 12.72 -11.20 -1.49
CA LEU A 200 13.95 -10.78 -0.81
C LEU A 200 13.76 -10.65 0.72
N GLY A 201 12.53 -10.49 1.19
CA GLY A 201 12.24 -10.39 2.61
C GLY A 201 13.05 -9.28 3.30
N GLU A 202 13.85 -9.63 4.31
CA GLU A 202 14.70 -8.69 5.07
C GLU A 202 15.90 -8.14 4.27
N GLU A 203 16.21 -8.70 3.09
CA GLU A 203 17.23 -8.15 2.18
C GLU A 203 16.66 -7.07 1.24
N SER A 204 15.35 -6.89 1.19
CA SER A 204 14.71 -5.82 0.43
C SER A 204 14.71 -4.51 1.21
N PRO A 205 15.33 -3.44 0.70
CA PRO A 205 15.22 -2.10 1.29
C PRO A 205 13.77 -1.64 1.40
N PHE A 206 12.95 -1.91 0.38
CA PHE A 206 11.55 -1.54 0.35
C PHE A 206 10.74 -2.29 1.41
N MET A 207 10.91 -3.61 1.53
CA MET A 207 10.17 -4.39 2.52
C MET A 207 10.56 -4.03 3.97
N MET A 208 11.81 -3.66 4.22
CA MET A 208 12.24 -3.17 5.53
C MET A 208 11.64 -1.79 5.85
N ALA A 209 11.52 -0.90 4.88
CA ALA A 209 10.81 0.37 5.03
C ALA A 209 9.30 0.15 5.31
N VAL A 210 8.65 -0.75 4.56
CA VAL A 210 7.26 -1.16 4.80
C VAL A 210 7.10 -1.81 6.17
N GLY A 211 8.06 -2.60 6.61
CA GLY A 211 8.10 -3.17 7.96
C GLY A 211 8.12 -2.11 9.05
N ALA A 212 8.93 -1.06 8.90
CA ALA A 212 8.95 0.08 9.82
C ALA A 212 7.61 0.84 9.84
N LEU A 213 7.02 1.05 8.66
CA LEU A 213 5.69 1.65 8.54
C LEU A 213 4.63 0.83 9.27
N HIS A 214 4.67 -0.50 9.13
CA HIS A 214 3.75 -1.41 9.80
C HIS A 214 3.95 -1.43 11.32
N ALA A 215 5.21 -1.44 11.80
CA ALA A 215 5.52 -1.33 13.22
C ALA A 215 4.99 -0.02 13.82
N GLY A 216 5.16 1.10 13.11
CA GLY A 216 4.60 2.40 13.48
C GLY A 216 3.07 2.37 13.57
N ARG A 217 2.39 1.74 12.61
CA ARG A 217 0.93 1.55 12.64
C ARG A 217 0.46 0.85 13.91
N LEU A 218 1.16 -0.20 14.32
CA LEU A 218 0.81 -0.93 15.54
C LEU A 218 0.93 -0.04 16.79
N ARG A 219 1.97 0.79 16.87
CA ARG A 219 2.15 1.75 17.97
C ARG A 219 1.09 2.84 17.96
N ILE A 220 0.81 3.41 16.79
CA ILE A 220 -0.22 4.44 16.61
C ILE A 220 -1.60 3.91 17.04
N LYS A 221 -1.96 2.67 16.68
CA LYS A 221 -3.20 2.03 17.14
C LYS A 221 -3.27 1.88 18.66
N ALA A 222 -2.15 1.53 19.31
CA ALA A 222 -2.10 1.48 20.77
C ALA A 222 -2.33 2.86 21.37
N TRP A 223 -1.66 3.92 20.88
CA TRP A 223 -1.85 5.28 21.37
C TRP A 223 -3.23 5.87 21.09
N ILE A 224 -3.92 5.45 20.02
CA ILE A 224 -5.35 5.77 19.82
C ILE A 224 -6.18 5.14 20.92
N ALA A 225 -5.96 3.86 21.25
CA ALA A 225 -6.68 3.17 22.30
C ALA A 225 -6.41 3.78 23.70
N GLU A 226 -5.25 4.36 23.91
CA GLU A 226 -4.87 5.10 25.12
C GLU A 226 -5.41 6.55 25.15
N GLY A 227 -6.08 7.01 24.10
CA GLY A 227 -6.62 8.38 24.01
C GLY A 227 -5.55 9.46 23.82
N ARG A 228 -4.36 9.10 23.32
CA ARG A 228 -3.24 10.04 23.15
C ARG A 228 -3.28 10.82 21.84
N ILE A 229 -4.07 10.40 20.88
CA ILE A 229 -4.18 11.03 19.56
C ILE A 229 -5.46 11.84 19.52
N ALA A 230 -5.35 13.09 19.06
CA ALA A 230 -6.49 13.97 18.87
C ALA A 230 -7.50 13.35 17.90
N GLU A 231 -8.78 13.42 18.24
CA GLU A 231 -9.83 12.76 17.49
C GLU A 231 -9.94 13.32 16.05
N ALA A 232 -9.81 14.63 15.89
CA ALA A 232 -9.76 15.27 14.58
C ALA A 232 -8.63 14.70 13.69
N SER A 233 -7.43 14.50 14.25
CA SER A 233 -6.31 13.88 13.55
C SER A 233 -6.54 12.39 13.28
N ARG A 234 -7.18 11.68 14.21
CA ARG A 234 -7.55 10.28 14.00
C ARG A 234 -8.39 10.10 12.74
N ILE A 235 -9.33 11.03 12.48
CA ILE A 235 -10.18 10.96 11.29
C ILE A 235 -9.46 11.47 10.06
N ARG A 236 -8.97 12.71 10.13
CA ARG A 236 -8.35 13.37 8.99
C ARG A 236 -7.11 12.62 8.50
N ASP A 237 -6.25 12.17 9.43
CA ASP A 237 -4.94 11.64 9.09
C ASP A 237 -4.90 10.11 9.17
N VAL A 238 -5.28 9.50 10.33
CA VAL A 238 -5.18 8.05 10.48
C VAL A 238 -6.10 7.33 9.51
N GLN A 239 -7.39 7.70 9.50
CA GLN A 239 -8.37 7.06 8.62
C GLN A 239 -8.33 7.61 7.19
N GLY A 240 -8.00 8.89 7.02
CA GLY A 240 -8.03 9.57 5.72
C GLY A 240 -6.95 9.08 4.76
N TRP A 241 -5.71 8.93 5.23
CA TRP A 241 -4.60 8.57 4.36
C TRP A 241 -3.65 7.52 4.93
N PHE A 242 -3.34 7.54 6.24
CA PHE A 242 -2.31 6.69 6.83
C PHE A 242 -2.70 5.20 6.82
N GLU A 243 -3.88 4.85 7.33
CA GLU A 243 -4.37 3.46 7.28
C GLU A 243 -4.47 2.93 5.84
N PRO A 244 -5.09 3.64 4.88
CA PRO A 244 -5.10 3.21 3.48
C PRO A 244 -3.71 3.03 2.87
N LEU A 245 -2.73 3.88 3.22
CA LEU A 245 -1.34 3.74 2.79
C LEU A 245 -0.75 2.43 3.32
N VAL A 246 -0.79 2.25 4.66
CA VAL A 246 -0.16 1.09 5.30
C VAL A 246 -0.87 -0.21 4.92
N GLU A 247 -2.19 -0.22 4.81
CA GLU A 247 -2.94 -1.39 4.33
C GLU A 247 -2.53 -1.81 2.93
N GLY A 248 -2.40 -0.85 2.02
CA GLY A 248 -2.00 -1.13 0.65
C GLY A 248 -0.57 -1.66 0.49
N LEU A 249 0.35 -1.25 1.37
CA LEU A 249 1.76 -1.62 1.31
C LEU A 249 2.11 -2.83 2.19
N ALA A 250 1.54 -2.91 3.41
CA ALA A 250 1.95 -3.86 4.44
C ALA A 250 0.93 -4.97 4.74
N SER A 251 -0.35 -4.80 4.37
CA SER A 251 -1.41 -5.74 4.71
C SER A 251 -1.92 -6.53 3.52
N GLY A 252 -1.12 -6.66 2.48
CA GLY A 252 -1.49 -7.40 1.27
C GLY A 252 -1.49 -8.92 1.44
N PRO A 253 -1.71 -9.66 0.36
CA PRO A 253 -1.73 -11.11 0.35
C PRO A 253 -0.32 -11.69 0.43
N PRO A 254 -0.18 -12.99 0.70
CA PRO A 254 1.08 -13.71 0.49
C PRO A 254 1.56 -13.60 -0.96
N LEU A 255 2.88 -13.64 -1.17
CA LEU A 255 3.53 -13.55 -2.48
C LEU A 255 2.88 -14.45 -3.54
N TRP A 256 2.67 -15.72 -3.22
CA TRP A 256 2.12 -16.70 -4.17
C TRP A 256 0.70 -16.35 -4.68
N ARG A 257 -0.11 -15.59 -3.92
CA ARG A 257 -1.41 -15.09 -4.38
C ARG A 257 -1.28 -14.01 -5.45
N VAL A 258 -0.27 -13.16 -5.35
CA VAL A 258 0.03 -12.17 -6.39
C VAL A 258 0.55 -12.85 -7.65
N GLU A 259 1.42 -13.87 -7.50
CA GLU A 259 1.87 -14.69 -8.62
C GLU A 259 0.69 -15.38 -9.35
N GLN A 260 -0.29 -15.88 -8.59
CA GLN A 260 -1.53 -16.44 -9.15
C GLN A 260 -2.31 -15.39 -9.96
N MET A 261 -2.49 -14.19 -9.42
CA MET A 261 -3.18 -13.10 -10.12
C MET A 261 -2.46 -12.74 -11.42
N LEU A 262 -1.14 -12.59 -11.39
CA LEU A 262 -0.32 -12.34 -12.58
C LEU A 262 -0.42 -13.47 -13.62
N ALA A 263 -0.48 -14.72 -13.18
CA ALA A 263 -0.65 -15.88 -14.08
C ALA A 263 -2.03 -15.87 -14.77
N VAL A 264 -3.10 -15.50 -14.06
CA VAL A 264 -4.46 -15.35 -14.62
C VAL A 264 -4.52 -14.16 -15.58
N HIS A 265 -3.83 -13.05 -15.27
CA HIS A 265 -3.68 -11.91 -16.18
C HIS A 265 -2.99 -12.33 -17.49
N ARG A 266 -1.85 -13.02 -17.39
CA ARG A 266 -1.11 -13.52 -18.58
C ARG A 266 -1.91 -14.53 -19.40
N ALA A 267 -2.86 -15.25 -18.78
CA ALA A 267 -3.79 -16.13 -19.48
C ALA A 267 -4.96 -15.37 -20.18
N GLY A 268 -5.02 -14.03 -20.08
CA GLY A 268 -6.03 -13.19 -20.73
C GLY A 268 -7.40 -13.19 -20.04
N LEU A 269 -7.51 -13.74 -18.81
CA LEU A 269 -8.76 -13.81 -18.07
C LEU A 269 -8.96 -12.65 -17.09
N LEU A 270 -7.90 -11.88 -16.79
CA LEU A 270 -7.93 -10.77 -15.86
C LEU A 270 -7.34 -9.51 -16.50
N THR A 271 -8.02 -8.39 -16.32
CA THR A 271 -7.52 -7.05 -16.63
C THR A 271 -7.81 -6.09 -15.49
N TRP A 272 -7.17 -4.93 -15.52
CA TRP A 272 -7.41 -3.82 -14.58
C TRP A 272 -8.08 -2.67 -15.33
N ALA A 273 -9.15 -2.07 -14.76
CA ALA A 273 -9.92 -1.03 -15.43
C ALA A 273 -9.25 0.36 -15.43
N GLY A 274 -8.37 0.61 -14.47
CA GLY A 274 -7.63 1.88 -14.35
C GLY A 274 -7.72 2.49 -12.95
N PRO A 275 -6.90 3.55 -12.68
CA PRO A 275 -7.03 4.36 -11.47
C PRO A 275 -8.32 5.18 -11.48
N ALA A 276 -8.84 5.50 -10.29
CA ALA A 276 -10.04 6.33 -10.11
C ALA A 276 -11.21 5.98 -11.07
N PRO A 277 -11.61 4.68 -11.18
CA PRO A 277 -12.58 4.26 -12.19
C PRO A 277 -13.95 4.84 -11.92
N VAL A 278 -14.58 5.33 -12.99
CA VAL A 278 -16.00 5.67 -13.04
C VAL A 278 -16.77 4.41 -13.43
N VAL A 279 -17.77 4.06 -12.62
CA VAL A 279 -18.60 2.86 -12.82
C VAL A 279 -20.03 3.31 -13.06
N GLU A 280 -20.64 2.83 -14.14
CA GLU A 280 -22.02 3.11 -14.50
C GLU A 280 -22.83 1.81 -14.56
N ALA A 281 -24.07 1.87 -14.13
CA ALA A 281 -25.02 0.76 -14.24
C ALA A 281 -25.92 1.02 -15.44
N GLU A 282 -25.95 0.08 -16.36
CA GLU A 282 -26.82 0.07 -17.53
C GLU A 282 -27.94 -0.97 -17.35
N GLU A 283 -28.88 -1.04 -18.29
CA GLU A 283 -30.05 -1.91 -18.16
C GLU A 283 -29.67 -3.39 -17.97
N HIS A 284 -28.59 -3.85 -18.60
CA HIS A 284 -28.17 -5.25 -18.57
C HIS A 284 -26.69 -5.47 -18.26
N ALA A 285 -25.93 -4.42 -17.95
CA ALA A 285 -24.50 -4.47 -17.75
C ALA A 285 -24.01 -3.40 -16.78
N PHE A 286 -22.79 -3.57 -16.31
CA PHE A 286 -22.00 -2.52 -15.66
C PHE A 286 -20.85 -2.17 -16.59
N THR A 287 -20.62 -0.88 -16.77
CA THR A 287 -19.45 -0.38 -17.48
C THR A 287 -18.50 0.31 -16.53
N ALA A 288 -17.21 0.26 -16.82
CA ALA A 288 -16.21 1.00 -16.05
C ALA A 288 -15.11 1.52 -16.97
N HIS A 289 -14.70 2.75 -16.72
CA HIS A 289 -13.56 3.38 -17.40
C HIS A 289 -12.76 4.23 -16.41
N SER A 290 -11.50 4.47 -16.73
CA SER A 290 -10.66 5.40 -15.98
C SER A 290 -10.39 6.64 -16.83
N PRO A 291 -10.53 7.85 -16.27
CA PRO A 291 -10.18 9.08 -17.00
C PRO A 291 -8.67 9.21 -17.27
N GLN A 292 -7.85 8.39 -16.62
CA GLN A 292 -6.39 8.37 -16.77
C GLN A 292 -5.90 7.37 -17.82
N VAL A 293 -6.79 6.55 -18.41
CA VAL A 293 -6.42 5.49 -19.37
C VAL A 293 -7.08 5.73 -20.71
N GLY A 294 -6.28 5.88 -21.76
CA GLY A 294 -6.76 6.11 -23.12
C GLY A 294 -7.36 7.49 -23.34
N ALA A 295 -7.15 8.44 -22.44
CA ALA A 295 -7.72 9.80 -22.54
C ALA A 295 -7.23 10.59 -23.77
N GLN A 296 -6.13 10.16 -24.39
CA GLN A 296 -5.55 10.77 -25.59
C GLN A 296 -5.89 9.99 -26.86
N ASP A 297 -6.57 8.86 -26.75
CA ASP A 297 -7.01 8.09 -27.90
C ASP A 297 -8.21 8.79 -28.58
N SER A 298 -8.18 8.85 -29.90
CA SER A 298 -9.28 9.39 -30.71
C SER A 298 -10.59 8.61 -30.55
N LEU A 299 -10.54 7.40 -30.00
CA LEU A 299 -11.69 6.53 -29.70
C LEU A 299 -12.25 6.73 -28.27
N GLY A 300 -11.64 7.61 -27.44
CA GLY A 300 -12.04 7.84 -26.06
C GLY A 300 -11.43 6.83 -25.06
N PRO A 301 -11.79 6.93 -23.76
CA PRO A 301 -11.25 6.05 -22.74
C PRO A 301 -11.65 4.60 -22.97
N ALA A 302 -10.74 3.68 -22.63
CA ALA A 302 -11.03 2.24 -22.70
C ALA A 302 -12.11 1.87 -21.66
N VAL A 303 -13.25 1.38 -22.16
CA VAL A 303 -14.37 0.94 -21.33
C VAL A 303 -14.31 -0.57 -21.17
N VAL A 304 -14.40 -1.06 -19.95
CA VAL A 304 -14.62 -2.48 -19.65
C VAL A 304 -16.08 -2.70 -19.29
N GLU A 305 -16.63 -3.83 -19.72
CA GLU A 305 -18.04 -4.19 -19.51
C GLU A 305 -18.14 -5.53 -18.77
N GLY A 306 -19.11 -5.64 -17.85
CA GLY A 306 -19.37 -6.86 -17.10
C GLY A 306 -20.84 -7.01 -16.75
N ALA A 307 -21.35 -8.25 -16.79
CA ALA A 307 -22.72 -8.56 -16.37
C ALA A 307 -22.93 -8.47 -14.86
N TRP A 308 -21.85 -8.50 -14.08
CA TRP A 308 -21.89 -8.52 -12.60
C TRP A 308 -20.87 -7.55 -12.04
N LEU A 309 -21.30 -6.77 -11.03
CA LEU A 309 -20.41 -5.96 -10.22
C LEU A 309 -20.31 -6.55 -8.82
N VAL A 310 -19.10 -6.91 -8.40
CA VAL A 310 -18.84 -7.42 -7.05
C VAL A 310 -18.07 -6.36 -6.26
N GLU A 311 -18.61 -5.94 -5.12
CA GLU A 311 -17.93 -5.05 -4.18
C GLU A 311 -17.09 -5.87 -3.21
N ALA A 312 -15.79 -5.96 -3.47
CA ALA A 312 -14.80 -6.66 -2.65
C ALA A 312 -14.13 -5.73 -1.61
N MET A 313 -14.76 -4.61 -1.33
CA MET A 313 -14.30 -3.66 -0.31
C MET A 313 -14.89 -4.03 1.06
N MET A 314 -14.17 -3.67 2.12
CA MET A 314 -14.74 -3.71 3.45
C MET A 314 -15.89 -2.68 3.54
N PRO A 315 -17.09 -3.07 3.99
CA PRO A 315 -18.18 -2.11 4.15
C PRO A 315 -17.78 -1.06 5.20
N PRO A 316 -18.18 0.20 5.03
CA PRO A 316 -17.94 1.22 6.04
C PRO A 316 -18.68 0.87 7.33
N ASN A 317 -17.99 1.01 8.48
CA ASN A 317 -18.57 0.81 9.81
C ASN A 317 -19.56 1.96 10.13
N ARG A 318 -20.80 1.83 9.65
CA ARG A 318 -21.90 2.75 9.98
C ARG A 318 -22.81 2.10 10.97
N VAL A 319 -22.53 2.26 12.25
CA VAL A 319 -23.31 1.67 13.36
C VAL A 319 -24.79 2.07 13.28
N GLN A 320 -25.09 3.32 12.93
CA GLN A 320 -26.46 3.82 12.77
C GLN A 320 -27.21 3.15 11.62
N ALA A 321 -26.52 2.69 10.58
CA ALA A 321 -27.09 1.98 9.44
C ALA A 321 -27.01 0.45 9.56
N ALA A 322 -26.65 -0.07 10.74
CA ALA A 322 -26.51 -1.49 10.97
C ALA A 322 -27.83 -2.25 10.74
N ALA A 323 -27.76 -3.29 9.91
CA ALA A 323 -28.90 -4.19 9.70
C ALA A 323 -29.09 -5.19 10.85
N SER A 324 -28.06 -5.39 11.68
CA SER A 324 -28.08 -6.32 12.81
C SER A 324 -29.15 -5.96 13.85
N PRO A 325 -30.10 -6.83 14.16
CA PRO A 325 -31.08 -6.58 15.22
C PRO A 325 -30.44 -6.31 16.59
N LEU A 326 -29.34 -7.01 16.90
CA LEU A 326 -28.59 -6.81 18.14
C LEU A 326 -28.05 -5.37 18.24
N VAL A 327 -27.37 -4.90 17.18
CA VAL A 327 -26.81 -3.54 17.19
C VAL A 327 -27.90 -2.49 17.31
N ARG A 328 -29.03 -2.66 16.60
CA ARG A 328 -30.17 -1.77 16.70
C ARG A 328 -30.76 -1.73 18.12
N GLN A 329 -30.86 -2.89 18.77
CA GLN A 329 -31.35 -2.97 20.15
C GLN A 329 -30.37 -2.29 21.12
N MET A 330 -29.06 -2.52 20.97
CA MET A 330 -28.05 -1.86 21.81
C MET A 330 -28.10 -0.33 21.70
N LEU A 331 -28.32 0.19 20.49
CA LEU A 331 -28.50 1.62 20.26
C LEU A 331 -29.81 2.14 20.89
N ALA A 332 -30.93 1.40 20.75
CA ALA A 332 -32.21 1.75 21.30
C ALA A 332 -32.22 1.76 22.84
N ASP A 333 -31.50 0.80 23.44
CA ASP A 333 -31.40 0.67 24.90
C ASP A 333 -30.34 1.60 25.52
N GLY A 334 -29.62 2.39 24.70
CA GLY A 334 -28.56 3.28 25.17
C GLY A 334 -27.31 2.56 25.69
N VAL A 335 -27.16 1.25 25.45
CA VAL A 335 -25.97 0.47 25.81
C VAL A 335 -24.80 0.78 24.88
N ALA A 336 -25.10 1.22 23.68
CA ALA A 336 -24.13 1.72 22.70
C ALA A 336 -24.62 3.06 22.11
N ALA A 337 -23.68 3.93 21.76
CA ALA A 337 -23.96 5.15 21.04
C ALA A 337 -23.09 5.19 19.76
N ALA A 338 -23.64 5.75 18.69
CA ALA A 338 -22.83 6.08 17.54
C ALA A 338 -21.92 7.25 17.89
N GLY A 339 -20.65 7.14 17.55
CA GLY A 339 -19.77 8.29 17.61
C GLY A 339 -20.28 9.37 16.65
N THR A 340 -20.60 10.54 17.16
CA THR A 340 -20.97 11.71 16.37
C THR A 340 -19.77 12.61 16.25
N TRP A 341 -19.54 13.13 15.05
CA TRP A 341 -18.53 14.11 14.74
C TRP A 341 -19.20 15.47 14.72
N GLU A 342 -18.70 16.40 15.50
CA GLU A 342 -18.98 17.81 15.26
C GLU A 342 -17.85 18.30 14.33
N ASP A 343 -18.20 18.67 13.09
CA ASP A 343 -17.32 19.44 12.22
C ASP A 343 -17.19 20.84 12.88
N GLU A 344 -16.01 21.12 13.46
CA GLU A 344 -15.61 22.48 13.83
C GLU A 344 -14.96 23.19 12.65
#